data_a102be5d8d909104fbafd60631b0e6a2
#
_entry.id   a102be5d8d909104fbafd60631b0e6a2
#
_cell.length_a   1.000
_cell.length_b   1.000
_cell.length_c   1.000
_cell.angle_alpha   90.00
_cell.angle_beta   90.00
_cell.angle_gamma   90.00
#
_symmetry.space_group_name_H-M   'P 1'
#
loop_
_entity.id
_entity.type
_entity.pdbx_description
1 polymer ?
#
loop_
_entity_poly.entity_id
_entity_poly.type
_entity_poly.pdbx_seq_one_letter_code
_entity_poly.pdbx_strand_id
1 'polypeptide(L)'
;AKAARKSTAARTSMASRSLFVAQNKGVAVDAAVMKRAEAYTVSALTAPPPATAGAAGTGRSAGGTFVASSAAPAEAAGVPLYQKAQALEQLSRTEADRAKNAREIRAIQGQLADADFVGGFGSMGGEELFSYLNISDSMKRVGGDGWSKWHTNITQKILGLQNNDGTWAGHHCITGRVAMTSAAILNLTVDRAH
;
A
#
# COMPACT_ATOMS: atom_id res chain seq x y z
N ALA A 1 21.15 11.30 -26.42
CA ALA A 1 19.96 11.50 -25.56
C ALA A 1 19.84 10.35 -24.59
N LYS A 2 20.05 10.56 -23.27
CA LYS A 2 19.83 9.53 -22.23
C LYS A 2 18.32 9.27 -22.17
N ALA A 3 17.90 8.05 -22.50
CA ALA A 3 16.53 7.63 -22.30
C ALA A 3 16.18 7.80 -20.82
N ALA A 4 15.18 8.62 -20.52
CA ALA A 4 14.69 8.80 -19.16
C ALA A 4 14.14 7.45 -18.69
N ARG A 5 14.81 6.80 -17.73
CA ARG A 5 14.31 5.61 -17.08
C ARG A 5 12.98 5.96 -16.40
N LYS A 6 11.89 5.35 -16.86
CA LYS A 6 10.61 5.46 -16.18
C LYS A 6 10.78 4.95 -14.75
N SER A 7 10.59 5.84 -13.78
CA SER A 7 10.59 5.47 -12.37
C SER A 7 9.33 4.65 -12.06
N THR A 8 9.45 3.59 -11.29
CA THR A 8 8.26 2.87 -10.79
C THR A 8 7.58 3.71 -9.69
N ALA A 9 6.28 3.54 -9.52
CA ALA A 9 5.50 4.22 -8.47
C ALA A 9 6.15 4.04 -7.08
N ALA A 10 6.63 2.84 -6.77
CA ALA A 10 7.32 2.51 -5.54
C ALA A 10 8.58 3.37 -5.32
N ARG A 11 9.45 3.50 -6.32
CA ARG A 11 10.68 4.30 -6.21
C ARG A 11 10.38 5.78 -6.03
N THR A 12 9.39 6.30 -6.73
CA THR A 12 8.97 7.70 -6.61
C THR A 12 8.42 7.98 -5.23
N SER A 13 7.64 7.07 -4.67
CA SER A 13 7.09 7.22 -3.33
C SER A 13 8.17 7.16 -2.24
N MET A 14 9.10 6.21 -2.31
CA MET A 14 10.23 6.15 -1.36
C MET A 14 11.06 7.43 -1.42
N ALA A 15 11.36 7.94 -2.62
CA ALA A 15 12.08 9.19 -2.79
C ALA A 15 11.30 10.38 -2.20
N SER A 16 10.00 10.47 -2.48
CA SER A 16 9.12 11.51 -1.95
C SER A 16 9.07 11.49 -0.41
N ARG A 17 8.94 10.29 0.18
CA ARG A 17 8.97 10.11 1.64
C ARG A 17 10.30 10.57 2.25
N SER A 18 11.42 10.18 1.65
CA SER A 18 12.75 10.56 2.12
C SER A 18 12.96 12.07 2.06
N LEU A 19 12.52 12.72 0.98
CA LEU A 19 12.59 14.18 0.84
C LEU A 19 11.71 14.88 1.88
N PHE A 20 10.53 14.39 2.17
CA PHE A 20 9.63 14.93 3.19
C PHE A 20 10.24 14.79 4.60
N VAL A 21 10.81 13.62 4.93
CA VAL A 21 11.50 13.42 6.20
C VAL A 21 12.69 14.35 6.33
N ALA A 22 13.47 14.52 5.27
CA ALA A 22 14.60 15.46 5.24
C ALA A 22 14.13 16.89 5.52
N GLN A 23 13.07 17.35 4.86
CA GLN A 23 12.48 18.66 5.07
C GLN A 23 12.02 18.85 6.52
N ASN A 24 11.35 17.86 7.11
CA ASN A 24 10.92 17.91 8.51
C ASN A 24 12.10 17.94 9.52
N LYS A 25 13.26 17.48 9.09
CA LYS A 25 14.51 17.54 9.86
C LYS A 25 15.33 18.82 9.57
N GLY A 26 14.73 19.79 8.88
CA GLY A 26 15.37 21.09 8.59
C GLY A 26 16.33 21.09 7.39
N VAL A 27 16.38 19.99 6.63
CA VAL A 27 17.18 19.97 5.39
C VAL A 27 16.43 20.74 4.30
N ALA A 28 17.11 21.65 3.63
CA ALA A 28 16.52 22.39 2.51
C ALA A 28 16.18 21.42 1.35
N VAL A 29 14.91 21.30 1.03
CA VAL A 29 14.40 20.50 -0.10
C VAL A 29 13.74 21.43 -1.10
N ASP A 30 14.09 21.28 -2.38
CA ASP A 30 13.51 22.07 -3.47
C ASP A 30 12.00 21.84 -3.55
N ALA A 31 11.23 22.91 -3.38
CA ALA A 31 9.77 22.89 -3.44
C ALA A 31 9.23 22.37 -4.80
N ALA A 32 9.95 22.61 -5.90
CA ALA A 32 9.56 22.10 -7.20
C ALA A 32 9.69 20.58 -7.30
N VAL A 33 10.66 19.98 -6.59
CA VAL A 33 10.79 18.52 -6.49
C VAL A 33 9.63 17.92 -5.71
N MET A 34 9.28 18.54 -4.57
CA MET A 34 8.13 18.10 -3.76
C MET A 34 6.82 18.19 -4.54
N LYS A 35 6.60 19.30 -5.24
CA LYS A 35 5.40 19.48 -6.07
C LYS A 35 5.28 18.45 -7.20
N ARG A 36 6.42 18.10 -7.86
CA ARG A 36 6.43 17.04 -8.89
C ARG A 36 6.10 15.66 -8.29
N ALA A 37 6.61 15.36 -7.12
CA ALA A 37 6.31 14.10 -6.43
C ALA A 37 4.83 14.01 -6.04
N GLU A 38 4.24 15.10 -5.54
CA GLU A 38 2.81 15.21 -5.24
C GLU A 38 1.96 15.02 -6.50
N ALA A 39 2.27 15.75 -7.57
CA ALA A 39 1.55 15.63 -8.84
C ALA A 39 1.60 14.23 -9.42
N TYR A 40 2.74 13.54 -9.31
CA TYR A 40 2.85 12.14 -9.71
C TYR A 40 1.93 11.23 -8.89
N THR A 41 1.86 11.43 -7.58
CA THR A 41 0.98 10.65 -6.69
C THR A 41 -0.49 10.87 -7.04
N VAL A 42 -0.90 12.12 -7.25
CA VAL A 42 -2.27 12.44 -7.67
C VAL A 42 -2.59 11.81 -9.03
N SER A 43 -1.68 11.88 -10.00
CA SER A 43 -1.89 11.26 -11.30
C SER A 43 -2.02 9.73 -11.22
N ALA A 44 -1.25 9.08 -10.35
CA ALA A 44 -1.35 7.64 -10.10
C ALA A 44 -2.68 7.24 -9.44
N LEU A 45 -3.28 8.15 -8.65
CA LEU A 45 -4.60 7.95 -8.05
C LEU A 45 -5.74 8.07 -9.04
N THR A 46 -5.61 8.96 -10.01
CA THR A 46 -6.63 9.26 -11.03
C THR A 46 -6.51 8.38 -12.27
N ALA A 47 -5.37 7.71 -12.44
CA ALA A 47 -5.22 6.75 -13.53
C ALA A 47 -6.28 5.65 -13.40
N PRO A 48 -7.02 5.34 -14.47
CA PRO A 48 -7.91 4.18 -14.45
C PRO A 48 -7.09 2.93 -14.10
N PRO A 49 -7.66 1.98 -13.35
CA PRO A 49 -6.99 0.71 -13.12
C PRO A 49 -6.58 0.15 -14.49
N PRO A 50 -5.39 -0.46 -14.62
CA PRO A 50 -5.00 -1.11 -15.87
C PRO A 50 -6.16 -2.02 -16.27
N ALA A 51 -6.64 -1.88 -17.50
CA ALA A 51 -7.69 -2.74 -18.00
C ALA A 51 -7.27 -4.18 -17.69
N THR A 52 -8.02 -4.85 -16.82
CA THR A 52 -7.81 -6.26 -16.52
C THR A 52 -7.80 -6.94 -17.88
N ALA A 53 -6.64 -7.44 -18.27
CA ALA A 53 -6.57 -8.29 -19.46
C ALA A 53 -7.65 -9.34 -19.26
N GLY A 54 -8.65 -9.31 -20.13
CA GLY A 54 -9.93 -9.97 -19.93
C GLY A 54 -9.75 -11.36 -19.39
N ALA A 55 -10.60 -11.74 -18.46
CA ALA A 55 -10.68 -13.09 -17.94
C ALA A 55 -10.57 -14.05 -19.12
N ALA A 56 -9.41 -14.66 -19.29
CA ALA A 56 -9.20 -15.69 -20.28
C ALA A 56 -10.18 -16.79 -19.94
N GLY A 57 -11.19 -16.95 -20.82
CA GLY A 57 -12.26 -17.89 -20.64
C GLY A 57 -11.73 -19.25 -20.21
N THR A 58 -12.43 -19.88 -19.30
CA THR A 58 -12.26 -21.27 -18.93
C THR A 58 -12.56 -22.17 -20.13
N GLY A 59 -11.57 -22.28 -21.03
CA GLY A 59 -11.55 -23.31 -22.04
C GLY A 59 -11.11 -24.62 -21.39
N ARG A 60 -12.04 -25.53 -21.14
CA ARG A 60 -11.69 -26.93 -20.83
C ARG A 60 -10.96 -27.50 -22.03
N SER A 61 -9.67 -27.70 -21.94
CA SER A 61 -8.93 -28.59 -22.82
C SER A 61 -8.61 -29.85 -22.05
N ALA A 62 -9.19 -30.96 -22.51
CA ALA A 62 -8.80 -32.31 -22.08
C ALA A 62 -7.44 -32.62 -22.71
N GLY A 63 -6.41 -32.87 -21.89
CA GLY A 63 -5.10 -33.27 -22.35
C GLY A 63 -4.00 -32.53 -21.61
N GLY A 64 -3.41 -33.22 -20.61
CA GLY A 64 -2.44 -32.64 -19.71
C GLY A 64 -1.15 -32.20 -20.37
N THR A 65 -0.86 -30.96 -20.27
CA THR A 65 0.50 -30.42 -20.16
C THR A 65 0.33 -29.16 -19.32
N PHE A 66 1.00 -29.12 -18.16
CA PHE A 66 1.13 -27.90 -17.37
C PHE A 66 1.91 -26.89 -18.20
N VAL A 67 1.25 -26.11 -19.01
CA VAL A 67 1.81 -24.84 -19.47
C VAL A 67 1.74 -23.94 -18.25
N ALA A 68 2.93 -23.58 -17.73
CA ALA A 68 3.05 -22.53 -16.77
C ALA A 68 2.22 -21.35 -17.28
N SER A 69 1.08 -21.09 -16.64
CA SER A 69 0.31 -19.90 -16.85
C SER A 69 1.31 -18.76 -16.69
N SER A 70 1.52 -18.00 -17.75
CA SER A 70 2.29 -16.77 -17.68
C SER A 70 1.72 -16.00 -16.51
N ALA A 71 2.49 -15.90 -15.43
CA ALA A 71 2.08 -15.15 -14.26
C ALA A 71 1.63 -13.79 -14.76
N ALA A 72 0.38 -13.42 -14.48
CA ALA A 72 -0.04 -12.04 -14.66
C ALA A 72 1.06 -11.18 -14.05
N PRO A 73 1.52 -10.13 -14.72
CA PRO A 73 2.63 -9.34 -14.22
C PRO A 73 2.34 -8.98 -12.76
N ALA A 74 3.35 -9.05 -11.89
CA ALA A 74 3.23 -8.78 -10.45
C ALA A 74 2.56 -7.41 -10.14
N GLU A 75 2.38 -6.59 -11.16
CA GLU A 75 1.62 -5.34 -11.14
C GLU A 75 0.09 -5.54 -11.02
N ALA A 76 -0.44 -6.74 -11.23
CA ALA A 76 -1.89 -6.98 -11.24
C ALA A 76 -2.46 -7.36 -9.87
N ALA A 77 -1.60 -7.82 -8.92
CA ALA A 77 -2.04 -8.27 -7.60
C ALA A 77 -1.34 -7.45 -6.52
N GLY A 78 -2.03 -6.93 -5.52
CA GLY A 78 -1.47 -6.19 -4.37
C GLY A 78 -0.88 -4.82 -4.67
N VAL A 79 -0.39 -4.55 -5.88
CA VAL A 79 0.14 -3.25 -6.28
C VAL A 79 -0.85 -2.11 -6.06
N PRO A 80 -2.16 -2.25 -6.35
CA PRO A 80 -3.15 -1.21 -6.05
C PRO A 80 -3.23 -0.86 -4.57
N LEU A 81 -3.18 -1.84 -3.68
CA LEU A 81 -3.17 -1.63 -2.23
C LEU A 81 -1.92 -0.83 -1.81
N TYR A 82 -0.75 -1.25 -2.29
CA TYR A 82 0.51 -0.58 -2.01
C TYR A 82 0.53 0.87 -2.52
N GLN A 83 0.04 1.10 -3.74
CA GLN A 83 -0.07 2.44 -4.31
C GLN A 83 -1.01 3.34 -3.49
N LYS A 84 -2.15 2.80 -3.03
CA LYS A 84 -3.10 3.55 -2.19
C LYS A 84 -2.54 3.83 -0.80
N ALA A 85 -1.78 2.90 -0.22
CA ALA A 85 -1.07 3.15 1.04
C ALA A 85 -0.11 4.33 0.92
N GLN A 86 0.68 4.37 -0.14
CA GLN A 86 1.61 5.47 -0.40
C GLN A 86 0.91 6.79 -0.72
N ALA A 87 -0.16 6.73 -1.50
CA ALA A 87 -0.94 7.90 -1.82
C ALA A 87 -1.57 8.50 -0.57
N LEU A 88 -2.20 7.69 0.28
CA LEU A 88 -2.80 8.12 1.52
C LEU A 88 -1.77 8.77 2.46
N GLU A 89 -0.57 8.18 2.56
CA GLU A 89 0.54 8.78 3.30
C GLU A 89 0.87 10.18 2.80
N GLN A 90 1.05 10.35 1.49
CA GLN A 90 1.41 11.64 0.92
C GLN A 90 0.31 12.70 1.07
N LEU A 91 -0.94 12.31 0.88
CA LEU A 91 -2.09 13.21 0.94
C LEU A 91 -2.47 13.61 2.37
N SER A 92 -1.96 12.91 3.39
CA SER A 92 -2.34 13.13 4.79
C SER A 92 -1.21 13.63 5.70
N ARG A 93 -0.07 14.02 5.15
CA ARG A 93 1.14 14.38 5.92
C ARG A 93 0.96 15.52 6.88
N THR A 94 0.34 16.59 6.42
CA THR A 94 0.06 17.78 7.22
C THR A 94 -1.43 18.02 7.33
N GLU A 95 -1.85 18.89 8.25
CA GLU A 95 -3.25 19.28 8.34
C GLU A 95 -3.72 20.01 7.07
N ALA A 96 -2.87 20.86 6.51
CA ALA A 96 -3.15 21.53 5.25
C ALA A 96 -3.31 20.52 4.09
N ASP A 97 -2.47 19.48 4.02
CA ASP A 97 -2.62 18.41 3.02
C ASP A 97 -3.93 17.67 3.20
N ARG A 98 -4.31 17.33 4.44
CA ARG A 98 -5.57 16.65 4.74
C ARG A 98 -6.78 17.46 4.33
N ALA A 99 -6.78 18.77 4.62
CA ALA A 99 -7.86 19.66 4.21
C ALA A 99 -7.95 19.79 2.69
N LYS A 100 -6.80 20.01 2.02
CA LYS A 100 -6.71 20.12 0.56
C LYS A 100 -7.17 18.86 -0.16
N ASN A 101 -6.77 17.70 0.33
CA ASN A 101 -6.96 16.40 -0.34
C ASN A 101 -8.11 15.57 0.29
N ALA A 102 -9.02 16.20 1.01
CA ALA A 102 -10.06 15.52 1.78
C ALA A 102 -10.97 14.61 0.92
N ARG A 103 -11.21 14.97 -0.35
CA ARG A 103 -12.01 14.16 -1.28
C ARG A 103 -11.28 12.88 -1.66
N GLU A 104 -10.01 12.99 -2.02
CA GLU A 104 -9.15 11.88 -2.44
C GLU A 104 -8.91 10.91 -1.27
N ILE A 105 -8.68 11.45 -0.07
CA ILE A 105 -8.55 10.66 1.16
C ILE A 105 -9.84 9.85 1.40
N ARG A 106 -11.02 10.47 1.31
CA ARG A 106 -12.29 9.74 1.46
C ARG A 106 -12.49 8.67 0.40
N ALA A 107 -12.08 8.92 -0.84
CA ALA A 107 -12.16 7.91 -1.91
C ALA A 107 -11.28 6.69 -1.60
N ILE A 108 -10.07 6.90 -1.09
CA ILE A 108 -9.19 5.81 -0.65
C ILE A 108 -9.80 5.07 0.55
N GLN A 109 -10.33 5.78 1.54
CA GLN A 109 -11.01 5.17 2.69
C GLN A 109 -12.17 4.27 2.27
N GLY A 110 -12.93 4.68 1.25
CA GLY A 110 -13.99 3.85 0.66
C GLY A 110 -13.46 2.54 0.06
N GLN A 111 -12.33 2.59 -0.63
CA GLN A 111 -11.69 1.39 -1.18
C GLN A 111 -11.13 0.47 -0.08
N LEU A 112 -10.65 1.03 1.01
CA LEU A 112 -10.14 0.27 2.16
C LEU A 112 -11.26 -0.45 2.95
N ALA A 113 -12.52 -0.18 2.68
CA ALA A 113 -13.65 -0.94 3.20
C ALA A 113 -13.88 -2.26 2.46
N ASP A 114 -13.29 -2.43 1.27
CA ASP A 114 -13.37 -3.64 0.46
C ASP A 114 -12.32 -4.66 0.95
N ALA A 115 -12.80 -5.82 1.43
CA ALA A 115 -11.94 -6.88 1.97
C ALA A 115 -11.05 -7.51 0.89
N ASP A 116 -11.54 -7.63 -0.35
CA ASP A 116 -10.78 -8.19 -1.47
C ASP A 116 -9.65 -7.24 -1.88
N PHE A 117 -9.95 -5.94 -1.94
CA PHE A 117 -8.94 -4.91 -2.17
C PHE A 117 -7.85 -4.93 -1.08
N VAL A 118 -8.24 -5.02 0.19
CA VAL A 118 -7.32 -5.11 1.33
C VAL A 118 -6.59 -6.46 1.37
N GLY A 119 -7.14 -7.49 0.74
CA GLY A 119 -6.49 -8.79 0.57
C GLY A 119 -5.19 -8.74 -0.24
N GLY A 120 -5.00 -7.70 -1.05
CA GLY A 120 -3.76 -7.47 -1.79
C GLY A 120 -3.48 -8.62 -2.77
N PHE A 121 -2.37 -9.32 -2.58
CA PHE A 121 -1.97 -10.45 -3.42
C PHE A 121 -2.76 -11.75 -3.14
N GLY A 122 -3.76 -11.72 -2.26
CA GLY A 122 -4.55 -12.90 -1.91
C GLY A 122 -3.88 -13.84 -0.89
N SER A 123 -2.62 -13.58 -0.57
CA SER A 123 -1.91 -14.22 0.54
C SER A 123 -1.07 -13.18 1.29
N MET A 124 -0.69 -13.48 2.53
CA MET A 124 0.04 -12.52 3.36
C MET A 124 1.54 -12.56 3.07
N GLY A 125 2.10 -11.40 2.76
CA GLY A 125 3.53 -11.16 2.65
C GLY A 125 3.92 -9.84 3.31
N GLY A 126 5.20 -9.50 3.25
CA GLY A 126 5.69 -8.24 3.84
C GLY A 126 5.08 -7.01 3.17
N GLU A 127 4.76 -7.09 1.90
CA GLU A 127 4.14 -5.98 1.16
C GLU A 127 2.79 -5.60 1.75
N GLU A 128 1.93 -6.58 2.07
CA GLU A 128 0.64 -6.33 2.70
C GLU A 128 0.83 -5.74 4.08
N LEU A 129 1.68 -6.33 4.93
CA LEU A 129 1.90 -5.84 6.28
C LEU A 129 2.49 -4.43 6.32
N PHE A 130 3.43 -4.11 5.43
CA PHE A 130 3.97 -2.76 5.31
C PHE A 130 2.95 -1.77 4.73
N SER A 131 2.11 -2.21 3.79
CA SER A 131 1.00 -1.40 3.29
C SER A 131 0.01 -1.08 4.40
N TYR A 132 -0.37 -2.08 5.21
CA TYR A 132 -1.26 -1.88 6.36
C TYR A 132 -0.66 -0.92 7.39
N LEU A 133 0.65 -1.00 7.65
CA LEU A 133 1.32 -0.08 8.56
C LEU A 133 1.26 1.36 8.05
N ASN A 134 1.56 1.59 6.78
CA ASN A 134 1.50 2.91 6.17
C ASN A 134 0.07 3.47 6.14
N ILE A 135 -0.92 2.60 5.87
CA ILE A 135 -2.34 2.98 5.91
C ILE A 135 -2.74 3.32 7.35
N SER A 136 -2.41 2.48 8.31
CA SER A 136 -2.74 2.68 9.72
C SER A 136 -2.19 3.99 10.26
N ASP A 137 -0.92 4.28 9.98
CA ASP A 137 -0.29 5.54 10.37
C ASP A 137 -0.96 6.77 9.72
N SER A 138 -1.31 6.65 8.44
CA SER A 138 -2.00 7.71 7.71
C SER A 138 -3.46 7.91 8.18
N MET A 139 -4.18 6.81 8.40
CA MET A 139 -5.56 6.83 8.90
C MET A 139 -5.64 7.39 10.32
N LYS A 140 -4.65 7.07 11.18
CA LYS A 140 -4.54 7.65 12.52
C LYS A 140 -4.37 9.17 12.45
N ARG A 141 -3.53 9.68 11.53
CA ARG A 141 -3.38 11.12 11.31
C ARG A 141 -4.67 11.79 10.83
N VAL A 142 -5.43 11.11 9.98
CA VAL A 142 -6.74 11.60 9.51
C VAL A 142 -7.77 11.55 10.62
N GLY A 143 -7.76 10.50 11.43
CA GLY A 143 -8.66 10.30 12.56
C GLY A 143 -10.09 9.91 12.18
N GLY A 144 -11.00 10.06 13.15
CA GLY A 144 -12.44 9.83 12.97
C GLY A 144 -12.83 8.36 12.79
N ASP A 145 -14.09 8.15 12.37
CA ASP A 145 -14.68 6.81 12.22
C ASP A 145 -13.93 5.91 11.24
N GLY A 146 -13.33 6.52 10.21
CA GLY A 146 -12.53 5.80 9.24
C GLY A 146 -11.34 5.09 9.88
N TRP A 147 -10.63 5.77 10.77
CA TRP A 147 -9.56 5.19 11.56
C TRP A 147 -10.06 4.06 12.46
N SER A 148 -11.11 4.28 13.23
CA SER A 148 -11.64 3.29 14.18
C SER A 148 -12.05 2.00 13.48
N LYS A 149 -12.76 2.10 12.35
CA LYS A 149 -13.16 0.96 11.53
C LYS A 149 -11.95 0.23 10.94
N TRP A 150 -11.02 0.97 10.35
CA TRP A 150 -9.79 0.40 9.80
C TRP A 150 -9.00 -0.35 10.87
N HIS A 151 -8.74 0.30 12.00
CA HIS A 151 -7.94 -0.28 13.09
C HIS A 151 -8.56 -1.57 13.64
N THR A 152 -9.88 -1.60 13.84
CA THR A 152 -10.58 -2.81 14.28
C THR A 152 -10.42 -3.94 13.26
N ASN A 153 -10.71 -3.67 11.99
CA ASN A 153 -10.68 -4.69 10.93
C ASN A 153 -9.27 -5.24 10.71
N ILE A 154 -8.27 -4.35 10.63
CA ILE A 154 -6.90 -4.80 10.38
C ILE A 154 -6.29 -5.53 11.57
N THR A 155 -6.63 -5.13 12.80
CA THR A 155 -6.23 -5.84 14.01
C THR A 155 -6.78 -7.27 14.01
N GLN A 156 -8.07 -7.46 13.74
CA GLN A 156 -8.68 -8.78 13.64
C GLN A 156 -8.03 -9.63 12.54
N LYS A 157 -7.79 -9.04 11.37
CA LYS A 157 -7.13 -9.72 10.26
C LYS A 157 -5.72 -10.19 10.65
N ILE A 158 -4.90 -9.32 11.24
CA ILE A 158 -3.52 -9.65 11.62
C ILE A 158 -3.50 -10.71 12.72
N LEU A 159 -4.35 -10.60 13.74
CA LEU A 159 -4.45 -11.61 14.81
C LEU A 159 -4.90 -12.97 14.26
N GLY A 160 -5.83 -12.98 13.30
CA GLY A 160 -6.28 -14.22 12.65
C GLY A 160 -5.21 -14.94 11.82
N LEU A 161 -4.10 -14.27 11.52
CA LEU A 161 -2.96 -14.80 10.77
C LEU A 161 -1.77 -15.20 11.66
N GLN A 162 -1.92 -15.07 12.99
CA GLN A 162 -0.87 -15.43 13.94
C GLN A 162 -0.67 -16.95 13.97
N ASN A 163 0.57 -17.38 13.90
CA ASN A 163 0.94 -18.78 14.09
C ASN A 163 0.74 -19.23 15.55
N ASN A 164 0.62 -20.53 15.78
CA ASN A 164 0.47 -21.09 17.12
C ASN A 164 1.63 -20.77 18.08
N ASP A 165 2.80 -20.44 17.55
CA ASP A 165 3.99 -20.03 18.32
C ASP A 165 4.02 -18.51 18.60
N GLY A 166 2.95 -17.79 18.28
CA GLY A 166 2.83 -16.34 18.50
C GLY A 166 3.53 -15.48 17.46
N THR A 167 4.15 -16.06 16.43
CA THR A 167 4.84 -15.33 15.36
C THR A 167 3.95 -15.15 14.12
N TRP A 168 4.44 -14.39 13.16
CA TRP A 168 3.88 -14.31 11.80
C TRP A 168 4.92 -14.72 10.78
N ALA A 169 4.49 -15.34 9.69
CA ALA A 169 5.31 -15.70 8.53
C ALA A 169 4.60 -15.27 7.25
N GLY A 170 5.38 -14.91 6.24
CA GLY A 170 4.85 -14.56 4.93
C GLY A 170 4.87 -15.74 3.97
N HIS A 171 4.03 -15.66 2.95
CA HIS A 171 3.91 -16.67 1.90
C HIS A 171 4.56 -16.24 0.59
N HIS A 172 4.84 -14.94 0.41
CA HIS A 172 5.48 -14.41 -0.79
C HIS A 172 6.33 -13.17 -0.46
N CYS A 173 7.20 -12.78 -1.38
CA CYS A 173 8.08 -11.61 -1.35
C CYS A 173 8.91 -11.51 -0.07
N ILE A 174 8.42 -10.90 0.98
CA ILE A 174 9.07 -10.85 2.29
C ILE A 174 8.40 -11.90 3.18
N THR A 175 9.10 -13.01 3.43
CA THR A 175 8.56 -14.18 4.13
C THR A 175 9.18 -14.42 5.51
N GLY A 176 10.29 -13.73 5.81
CA GLY A 176 11.07 -13.95 7.02
C GLY A 176 10.28 -13.68 8.30
N ARG A 177 10.26 -14.64 9.24
CA ARG A 177 9.50 -14.55 10.50
C ARG A 177 9.81 -13.30 11.31
N VAL A 178 11.08 -12.90 11.39
CA VAL A 178 11.46 -11.69 12.14
C VAL A 178 10.82 -10.44 11.53
N ALA A 179 10.94 -10.26 10.20
CA ALA A 179 10.37 -9.12 9.50
C ALA A 179 8.84 -9.10 9.62
N MET A 180 8.19 -10.25 9.40
CA MET A 180 6.74 -10.38 9.45
C MET A 180 6.20 -10.15 10.87
N THR A 181 6.83 -10.74 11.89
CA THR A 181 6.42 -10.55 13.28
C THR A 181 6.60 -9.09 13.71
N SER A 182 7.72 -8.47 13.35
CA SER A 182 7.96 -7.05 13.65
C SER A 182 6.92 -6.15 12.98
N ALA A 183 6.61 -6.38 11.71
CA ALA A 183 5.61 -5.60 10.99
C ALA A 183 4.20 -5.81 11.54
N ALA A 184 3.84 -7.03 11.97
CA ALA A 184 2.58 -7.32 12.63
C ALA A 184 2.46 -6.58 13.96
N ILE A 185 3.48 -6.65 14.82
CA ILE A 185 3.51 -5.95 16.11
C ILE A 185 3.38 -4.44 15.91
N LEU A 186 4.10 -3.85 14.95
CA LEU A 186 4.00 -2.43 14.65
C LEU A 186 2.58 -2.02 14.23
N ASN A 187 1.91 -2.84 13.42
CA ASN A 187 0.51 -2.62 13.07
C ASN A 187 -0.43 -2.68 14.29
N LEU A 188 -0.24 -3.69 15.15
CA LEU A 188 -1.07 -3.89 16.34
C LEU A 188 -0.86 -2.83 17.42
N THR A 189 0.27 -2.11 17.38
CA THR A 189 0.64 -1.10 18.37
C THR A 189 0.66 0.32 17.82
N VAL A 190 0.22 0.52 16.59
CA VAL A 190 0.26 1.84 15.93
C VAL A 190 -0.53 2.92 16.70
N ASP A 191 -1.56 2.52 17.43
CA ASP A 191 -2.34 3.40 18.30
C ASP A 191 -1.53 3.94 19.49
N ARG A 192 -0.50 3.24 19.92
CA ARG A 192 0.38 3.59 21.05
C ARG A 192 1.64 4.35 20.63
N ALA A 193 1.97 4.34 19.33
CA ALA A 193 3.10 5.08 18.81
C ALA A 193 2.77 6.58 18.73
N HIS A 194 3.58 7.40 19.37
CA HIS A 194 3.52 8.87 19.36
C HIS A 194 4.72 9.47 18.64
#